data_5b0f3bd4ecf5c1ced9e926407607c76b
#
_entry.id   5b0f3bd4ecf5c1ced9e926407607c76b
#
_cell.length_a   1.000
_cell.length_b   1.000
_cell.length_c   1.000
_cell.angle_alpha   90.00
_cell.angle_beta   90.00
_cell.angle_gamma   90.00
#
_symmetry.space_group_name_H-M   'P 1'
#
loop_
_entity.id
_entity.type
_entity.pdbx_description
1 polymer ?
#
loop_
_entity_poly.entity_id
_entity_poly.type
_entity_poly.pdbx_seq_one_letter_code
_entity_poly.pdbx_strand_id
1 'polypeptide(L)'
;MDRLSTLLSHFGVSAGTFHSGTFCGTTGFDGEQACGHLHLLQAGELTLKLADEREIQLNQPTLIFFPRPFRHRLFAAEPSDTQLVCASLTFDGGAGNALAAALPDYLVLGLDEIPSMTGTLDWLFNEAFDGICGREAMMDRLFEVLVIQLLRHLLTNHQHSPGMMAGLADPRLARSLSLMHDAPGKAWTVGQLSSAANMSRASFAEHFRQVVGQTPVDYLVSWRISLAQKRLREGKSIALIAEEVGYESPSALARAFRRKTGVSPREWMRNGTLR
;
A
#
# COMPACT_ATOMS: atom_id res chain seq x y z
N MET A 1 -3.55 16.37 -12.08
CA MET A 1 -4.26 15.07 -12.17
C MET A 1 -4.06 14.32 -10.88
N ASP A 2 -5.12 13.87 -10.25
CA ASP A 2 -5.05 13.11 -9.00
C ASP A 2 -4.71 11.65 -9.33
N ARG A 3 -3.53 11.19 -8.88
CA ARG A 3 -2.99 9.85 -9.19
C ARG A 3 -3.33 8.83 -8.10
N LEU A 4 -3.72 9.30 -6.91
CA LEU A 4 -3.98 8.46 -5.74
C LEU A 4 -5.46 8.24 -5.46
N SER A 5 -6.34 9.21 -5.77
CA SER A 5 -7.76 9.08 -5.41
C SER A 5 -8.41 7.84 -6.00
N THR A 6 -8.14 7.51 -7.26
CA THR A 6 -8.65 6.28 -7.87
C THR A 6 -8.06 5.02 -7.23
N LEU A 7 -6.74 5.03 -6.91
CA LEU A 7 -6.12 3.90 -6.20
C LEU A 7 -6.77 3.70 -4.84
N LEU A 8 -6.92 4.76 -4.06
CA LEU A 8 -7.50 4.72 -2.72
C LEU A 8 -8.99 4.39 -2.72
N SER A 9 -9.74 4.77 -3.76
CA SER A 9 -11.15 4.35 -3.92
C SER A 9 -11.28 2.85 -4.21
N HIS A 10 -10.31 2.28 -4.91
CA HIS A 10 -10.27 0.85 -5.17
C HIS A 10 -9.60 0.05 -4.05
N PHE A 11 -8.58 0.60 -3.41
CA PHE A 11 -7.76 -0.06 -2.41
C PHE A 11 -7.54 0.87 -1.22
N GLY A 12 -8.61 1.08 -0.45
CA GLY A 12 -8.58 1.86 0.77
C GLY A 12 -7.61 1.28 1.80
N VAL A 13 -7.25 2.10 2.76
CA VAL A 13 -6.49 1.70 3.95
C VAL A 13 -7.32 2.00 5.18
N SER A 14 -7.31 1.09 6.14
CA SER A 14 -7.87 1.27 7.47
C SER A 14 -6.75 1.10 8.50
N ALA A 15 -6.76 1.93 9.53
CA ALA A 15 -5.84 1.84 10.63
C ALA A 15 -6.57 1.43 11.91
N GLY A 16 -5.85 0.75 12.81
CA GLY A 16 -6.32 0.44 14.16
C GLY A 16 -5.18 0.64 15.15
N THR A 17 -5.30 1.65 16.01
CA THR A 17 -4.28 1.98 17.00
C THR A 17 -4.26 0.91 18.10
N PHE A 18 -3.09 0.35 18.42
CA PHE A 18 -2.97 -0.68 19.44
C PHE A 18 -1.99 -0.34 20.57
N HIS A 19 -1.16 0.70 20.41
CA HIS A 19 -0.27 1.22 21.45
C HIS A 19 -0.12 2.73 21.35
N SER A 20 -0.14 3.40 22.48
CA SER A 20 0.23 4.82 22.59
C SER A 20 0.71 5.09 24.01
N GLY A 21 1.94 5.54 24.16
CA GLY A 21 2.53 5.84 25.47
C GLY A 21 3.99 5.43 25.57
N THR A 22 4.46 5.33 26.81
CA THR A 22 5.81 4.86 27.11
C THR A 22 5.97 3.40 26.74
N PHE A 23 7.05 3.07 26.05
CA PHE A 23 7.37 1.73 25.61
C PHE A 23 8.70 1.28 26.25
N CYS A 24 8.72 0.05 26.80
CA CYS A 24 9.92 -0.60 27.32
C CYS A 24 9.85 -2.11 27.06
N GLY A 25 11.01 -2.77 27.10
CA GLY A 25 11.13 -4.18 26.85
C GLY A 25 11.08 -4.55 25.37
N THR A 26 10.56 -5.71 25.03
CA THR A 26 10.55 -6.26 23.67
C THR A 26 9.15 -6.62 23.21
N THR A 27 8.78 -6.17 22.01
CA THR A 27 7.55 -6.61 21.33
C THR A 27 7.90 -7.15 19.95
N GLY A 28 7.37 -8.34 19.62
CA GLY A 28 7.60 -9.00 18.34
C GLY A 28 6.34 -9.08 17.48
N PHE A 29 6.54 -8.92 16.18
CA PHE A 29 5.53 -9.08 15.14
C PHE A 29 6.03 -10.20 14.22
N ASP A 30 5.34 -11.33 14.20
CA ASP A 30 5.76 -12.55 13.49
C ASP A 30 5.47 -12.54 11.99
N GLY A 31 4.61 -11.59 11.53
CA GLY A 31 4.14 -11.51 10.15
C GLY A 31 3.01 -12.48 9.81
N GLU A 32 2.47 -13.22 10.79
CA GLU A 32 1.32 -14.11 10.59
C GLU A 32 -0.01 -13.32 10.53
N GLN A 33 -0.06 -12.17 11.19
CA GLN A 33 -1.21 -11.25 11.12
C GLN A 33 -1.33 -10.70 9.70
N ALA A 34 -2.54 -10.71 9.16
CA ALA A 34 -2.82 -10.23 7.79
C ALA A 34 -2.83 -8.69 7.66
N CYS A 35 -2.02 -7.98 8.46
CA CYS A 35 -1.94 -6.52 8.49
C CYS A 35 -0.49 -6.04 8.40
N GLY A 36 -0.33 -4.83 7.91
CA GLY A 36 0.90 -4.05 8.04
C GLY A 36 0.95 -3.33 9.39
N HIS A 37 2.03 -2.61 9.64
CA HIS A 37 2.21 -1.82 10.86
C HIS A 37 2.80 -0.44 10.55
N LEU A 38 2.43 0.53 11.35
CA LEU A 38 3.04 1.84 11.39
C LEU A 38 3.39 2.18 12.84
N HIS A 39 4.68 2.46 13.08
CA HIS A 39 5.18 2.84 14.38
C HIS A 39 5.78 4.25 14.30
N LEU A 40 5.45 5.08 15.26
CA LEU A 40 5.94 6.45 15.37
C LEU A 40 6.71 6.59 16.67
N LEU A 41 8.02 6.67 16.58
CA LEU A 41 8.89 7.06 17.68
C LEU A 41 8.83 8.59 17.83
N GLN A 42 8.31 9.09 18.93
CA GLN A 42 8.28 10.52 19.22
C GLN A 42 9.53 10.98 19.96
N ALA A 43 9.98 10.19 20.92
CA ALA A 43 11.14 10.49 21.78
C ALA A 43 11.76 9.20 22.32
N GLY A 44 12.99 9.29 22.84
CA GLY A 44 13.73 8.19 23.41
C GLY A 44 14.50 7.39 22.38
N GLU A 45 14.90 6.18 22.76
CA GLU A 45 15.70 5.27 21.95
C GLU A 45 14.93 3.98 21.66
N LEU A 46 14.99 3.52 20.42
CA LEU A 46 14.31 2.30 19.97
C LEU A 46 15.25 1.49 19.06
N THR A 47 15.36 0.19 19.31
CA THR A 47 16.01 -0.74 18.39
C THR A 47 14.96 -1.46 17.56
N LEU A 48 15.04 -1.32 16.24
CA LEU A 48 14.26 -2.10 15.29
C LEU A 48 15.10 -3.27 14.78
N LYS A 49 14.65 -4.50 15.04
CA LYS A 49 15.25 -5.73 14.51
C LYS A 49 14.40 -6.30 13.40
N LEU A 50 14.98 -6.46 12.21
CA LEU A 50 14.33 -6.96 11.00
C LEU A 50 14.42 -8.51 10.91
N ALA A 51 13.67 -9.08 9.97
CA ALA A 51 13.60 -10.51 9.73
C ALA A 51 14.97 -11.16 9.37
N ASP A 52 15.85 -10.40 8.75
CA ASP A 52 17.23 -10.80 8.38
C ASP A 52 18.27 -10.55 9.47
N GLU A 53 17.81 -10.37 10.72
CA GLU A 53 18.61 -10.10 11.90
C GLU A 53 19.35 -8.75 11.89
N ARG A 54 19.15 -7.89 10.89
CA ARG A 54 19.67 -6.52 10.92
C ARG A 54 19.00 -5.72 12.03
N GLU A 55 19.81 -4.94 12.75
CA GLU A 55 19.35 -4.03 13.79
C GLU A 55 19.55 -2.59 13.34
N ILE A 56 18.53 -1.77 13.52
CA ILE A 56 18.55 -0.33 13.25
C ILE A 56 18.32 0.39 14.58
N GLN A 57 19.30 1.19 15.00
CA GLN A 57 19.20 2.02 16.19
C GLN A 57 18.52 3.34 15.82
N LEU A 58 17.46 3.68 16.51
CA LEU A 58 16.67 4.87 16.32
C LEU A 58 16.76 5.72 17.59
N ASN A 59 17.39 6.87 17.49
CA ASN A 59 17.65 7.80 18.58
C ASN A 59 17.08 9.21 18.32
N GLN A 60 16.23 9.31 17.30
CA GLN A 60 15.54 10.54 16.91
C GLN A 60 14.10 10.21 16.50
N PRO A 61 13.19 11.20 16.50
CA PRO A 61 11.81 11.00 16.07
C PRO A 61 11.75 10.36 14.68
N THR A 62 11.11 9.20 14.58
CA THR A 62 11.17 8.34 13.39
C THR A 62 9.83 7.70 13.10
N LEU A 63 9.47 7.63 11.81
CA LEU A 63 8.37 6.86 11.26
C LEU A 63 8.90 5.53 10.73
N ILE A 64 8.31 4.42 11.16
CA ILE A 64 8.58 3.07 10.66
C ILE A 64 7.29 2.52 10.04
N PHE A 65 7.34 2.15 8.78
CA PHE A 65 6.16 1.71 8.04
C PHE A 65 6.39 0.36 7.38
N PHE A 66 5.52 -0.60 7.68
CA PHE A 66 5.42 -1.91 7.04
C PHE A 66 4.07 -2.00 6.33
N PRO A 67 3.98 -1.85 5.02
CA PRO A 67 2.69 -1.86 4.30
C PRO A 67 2.03 -3.24 4.26
N ARG A 68 2.77 -4.29 4.54
CA ARG A 68 2.37 -5.70 4.50
C ARG A 68 2.83 -6.42 5.75
N PRO A 69 2.29 -7.63 6.04
CA PRO A 69 2.84 -8.48 7.07
C PRO A 69 4.35 -8.63 6.91
N PHE A 70 5.10 -8.24 7.92
CA PHE A 70 6.56 -8.28 7.91
C PHE A 70 7.07 -8.63 9.31
N ARG A 71 7.93 -9.64 9.41
CA ARG A 71 8.53 -10.06 10.71
C ARG A 71 9.53 -9.02 11.18
N HIS A 72 9.27 -8.44 12.35
CA HIS A 72 10.17 -7.50 13.00
C HIS A 72 9.98 -7.50 14.51
N ARG A 73 10.92 -6.90 15.23
CA ARG A 73 10.86 -6.70 16.68
C ARG A 73 11.25 -5.28 17.03
N LEU A 74 10.60 -4.74 18.04
CA LEU A 74 10.93 -3.47 18.67
C LEU A 74 11.49 -3.76 20.08
N PHE A 75 12.56 -3.07 20.44
CA PHE A 75 13.19 -3.16 21.76
C PHE A 75 13.53 -1.77 22.26
N ALA A 76 13.20 -1.47 23.53
CA ALA A 76 13.67 -0.32 24.26
C ALA A 76 14.18 -0.78 25.63
N ALA A 77 15.25 -0.13 26.14
CA ALA A 77 15.86 -0.48 27.42
C ALA A 77 14.88 -0.26 28.60
N GLU A 78 15.16 -0.85 29.74
CA GLU A 78 14.42 -0.61 30.98
C GLU A 78 15.37 -0.02 32.05
N PRO A 79 15.00 1.10 32.70
CA PRO A 79 13.82 1.95 32.44
C PRO A 79 13.95 2.71 31.12
N SER A 80 12.83 3.10 30.50
CA SER A 80 12.79 3.83 29.24
C SER A 80 11.89 5.06 29.31
N ASP A 81 12.30 6.12 28.62
CA ASP A 81 11.50 7.30 28.31
C ASP A 81 10.98 7.30 26.85
N THR A 82 11.14 6.16 26.20
CA THR A 82 10.73 5.99 24.79
C THR A 82 9.21 6.18 24.64
N GLN A 83 8.83 7.18 23.88
CA GLN A 83 7.42 7.46 23.55
C GLN A 83 7.11 6.88 22.17
N LEU A 84 6.19 5.93 22.14
CA LEU A 84 5.85 5.16 20.93
C LEU A 84 4.35 5.15 20.69
N VAL A 85 3.95 5.36 19.43
CA VAL A 85 2.57 5.22 18.97
C VAL A 85 2.53 4.24 17.82
N CYS A 86 1.65 3.23 17.90
CA CYS A 86 1.62 2.15 16.92
C CYS A 86 0.21 1.86 16.42
N ALA A 87 0.09 1.63 15.11
CA ALA A 87 -1.14 1.18 14.48
C ALA A 87 -0.92 -0.02 13.57
N SER A 88 -1.89 -0.93 13.53
CA SER A 88 -2.05 -1.93 12.49
C SER A 88 -2.68 -1.29 11.26
N LEU A 89 -2.28 -1.74 10.09
CA LEU A 89 -2.77 -1.23 8.80
C LEU A 89 -3.35 -2.36 7.98
N THR A 90 -4.58 -2.19 7.53
CA THR A 90 -5.24 -3.14 6.63
C THR A 90 -5.57 -2.45 5.31
N PHE A 91 -5.01 -2.96 4.23
CA PHE A 91 -5.38 -2.53 2.89
C PHE A 91 -6.54 -3.36 2.35
N ASP A 92 -7.56 -2.71 1.79
CA ASP A 92 -8.71 -3.38 1.20
C ASP A 92 -8.29 -4.41 0.16
N GLY A 93 -8.79 -5.63 0.28
CA GLY A 93 -8.41 -6.71 -0.62
C GLY A 93 -7.22 -7.55 -0.11
N GLY A 94 -6.68 -7.29 1.09
CA GLY A 94 -5.68 -8.11 1.79
C GLY A 94 -4.45 -8.42 0.93
N ALA A 95 -3.95 -9.66 0.95
CA ALA A 95 -2.73 -10.09 0.25
C ALA A 95 -2.73 -9.86 -1.29
N GLY A 96 -3.90 -9.63 -1.91
CA GLY A 96 -4.02 -9.28 -3.33
C GLY A 96 -4.07 -7.78 -3.60
N ASN A 97 -3.85 -6.94 -2.61
CA ASN A 97 -3.89 -5.48 -2.77
C ASN A 97 -2.74 -4.99 -3.65
N ALA A 98 -3.09 -4.42 -4.81
CA ALA A 98 -2.10 -3.94 -5.78
C ALA A 98 -1.30 -2.75 -5.26
N LEU A 99 -1.91 -1.88 -4.43
CA LEU A 99 -1.22 -0.73 -3.84
C LEU A 99 -0.21 -1.19 -2.79
N ALA A 100 -0.61 -2.01 -1.82
CA ALA A 100 0.32 -2.54 -0.82
C ALA A 100 1.47 -3.33 -1.45
N ALA A 101 1.19 -4.14 -2.50
CA ALA A 101 2.20 -4.90 -3.24
C ALA A 101 3.21 -4.02 -4.01
N ALA A 102 2.83 -2.79 -4.35
CA ALA A 102 3.69 -1.84 -5.06
C ALA A 102 4.58 -0.99 -4.13
N LEU A 103 4.39 -1.10 -2.81
CA LEU A 103 5.20 -0.41 -1.81
C LEU A 103 6.44 -1.24 -1.43
N PRO A 104 7.52 -0.61 -0.93
CA PRO A 104 8.67 -1.33 -0.40
C PRO A 104 8.26 -2.24 0.78
N ASP A 105 9.12 -3.19 1.15
CA ASP A 105 8.85 -4.10 2.26
C ASP A 105 8.72 -3.34 3.58
N TYR A 106 9.56 -2.33 3.76
CA TYR A 106 9.48 -1.39 4.88
C TYR A 106 10.08 -0.03 4.51
N LEU A 107 9.76 0.99 5.32
CA LEU A 107 10.36 2.33 5.29
C LEU A 107 10.73 2.73 6.70
N VAL A 108 11.87 3.39 6.84
CA VAL A 108 12.31 4.06 8.07
C VAL A 108 12.68 5.48 7.68
N LEU A 109 11.98 6.47 8.20
CA LEU A 109 12.14 7.88 7.85
C LEU A 109 12.22 8.73 9.11
N GLY A 110 13.24 9.57 9.22
CA GLY A 110 13.27 10.63 10.24
C GLY A 110 12.08 11.57 10.07
N LEU A 111 11.45 12.02 11.15
CA LEU A 111 10.31 12.93 11.02
C LEU A 111 10.71 14.30 10.44
N ASP A 112 11.98 14.68 10.56
CA ASP A 112 12.58 15.85 9.91
C ASP A 112 12.72 15.71 8.39
N GLU A 113 12.80 14.49 7.87
CA GLU A 113 12.82 14.21 6.43
C GLU A 113 11.45 14.36 5.76
N ILE A 114 10.36 14.44 6.54
CA ILE A 114 8.98 14.49 6.07
C ILE A 114 8.21 15.72 6.57
N PRO A 115 8.72 16.95 6.38
CA PRO A 115 8.13 18.17 6.93
C PRO A 115 6.69 18.43 6.47
N SER A 116 6.29 17.89 5.32
CA SER A 116 4.90 17.98 4.84
C SER A 116 3.88 17.24 5.70
N MET A 117 4.33 16.37 6.60
CA MET A 117 3.47 15.57 7.50
C MET A 117 3.44 16.12 8.95
N THR A 118 4.26 17.12 9.28
CA THR A 118 4.44 17.66 10.64
C THR A 118 3.08 17.96 11.30
N GLY A 119 2.19 18.68 10.64
CA GLY A 119 0.89 19.03 11.23
C GLY A 119 0.02 17.82 11.59
N THR A 120 0.06 16.75 10.78
CA THR A 120 -0.68 15.51 11.07
C THR A 120 -0.01 14.74 12.21
N LEU A 121 1.33 14.71 12.24
CA LEU A 121 2.11 14.06 13.31
C LEU A 121 1.91 14.76 14.64
N ASP A 122 1.96 16.10 14.68
CA ASP A 122 1.72 16.89 15.88
C ASP A 122 0.31 16.64 16.43
N TRP A 123 -0.69 16.61 15.54
CA TRP A 123 -2.06 16.31 15.94
C TRP A 123 -2.19 14.89 16.48
N LEU A 124 -1.58 13.91 15.81
CA LEU A 124 -1.60 12.51 16.24
C LEU A 124 -0.91 12.34 17.61
N PHE A 125 0.24 12.97 17.84
CA PHE A 125 0.93 12.89 19.12
C PHE A 125 0.14 13.59 20.24
N ASN A 126 -0.45 14.76 19.99
CA ASN A 126 -1.31 15.42 20.96
C ASN A 126 -2.50 14.51 21.33
N GLU A 127 -3.18 13.92 20.35
CA GLU A 127 -4.29 12.99 20.60
C GLU A 127 -3.82 11.73 21.33
N ALA A 128 -2.63 11.22 21.03
CA ALA A 128 -2.08 9.98 21.62
C ALA A 128 -1.86 10.11 23.15
N PHE A 129 -1.54 11.31 23.65
CA PHE A 129 -1.17 11.52 25.05
C PHE A 129 -2.24 12.29 25.85
N ASP A 130 -3.25 12.87 25.19
CA ASP A 130 -4.40 13.52 25.83
C ASP A 130 -5.55 12.51 26.00
N GLY A 131 -6.06 12.38 27.25
CA GLY A 131 -7.14 11.42 27.57
C GLY A 131 -8.54 11.88 27.15
N ILE A 132 -8.73 12.33 25.89
CA ILE A 132 -9.97 12.92 25.37
C ILE A 132 -10.93 11.82 24.87
N CYS A 133 -12.24 12.07 24.99
CA CYS A 133 -13.27 11.15 24.48
C CYS A 133 -13.19 11.05 22.95
N GLY A 134 -13.24 9.81 22.41
CA GLY A 134 -13.11 9.56 20.97
C GLY A 134 -11.67 9.44 20.44
N ARG A 135 -10.68 9.47 21.33
CA ARG A 135 -9.25 9.39 21.02
C ARG A 135 -8.89 8.28 20.05
N GLU A 136 -9.30 7.03 20.32
CA GLU A 136 -8.97 5.89 19.45
C GLU A 136 -9.48 6.11 18.02
N ALA A 137 -10.75 6.51 17.88
CA ALA A 137 -11.33 6.77 16.56
C ALA A 137 -10.62 7.92 15.82
N MET A 138 -10.19 8.96 16.54
CA MET A 138 -9.43 10.07 15.97
C MET A 138 -8.06 9.62 15.52
N MET A 139 -7.34 8.89 16.35
CA MET A 139 -6.01 8.35 16.02
C MET A 139 -6.04 7.44 14.79
N ASP A 140 -7.03 6.55 14.68
CA ASP A 140 -7.19 5.66 13.52
C ASP A 140 -7.33 6.49 12.23
N ARG A 141 -8.15 7.55 12.23
CA ARG A 141 -8.30 8.44 11.08
C ARG A 141 -7.04 9.25 10.77
N LEU A 142 -6.31 9.69 11.79
CA LEU A 142 -5.04 10.40 11.61
C LEU A 142 -3.97 9.48 11.00
N PHE A 143 -3.91 8.22 11.41
CA PHE A 143 -3.05 7.23 10.77
C PHE A 143 -3.43 6.99 9.30
N GLU A 144 -4.72 6.91 8.96
CA GLU A 144 -5.17 6.80 7.57
C GLU A 144 -4.74 8.02 6.74
N VAL A 145 -4.89 9.23 7.28
CA VAL A 145 -4.41 10.47 6.65
C VAL A 145 -2.88 10.44 6.48
N LEU A 146 -2.15 10.01 7.50
CA LEU A 146 -0.68 9.90 7.45
C LEU A 146 -0.22 8.93 6.36
N VAL A 147 -0.89 7.78 6.19
CA VAL A 147 -0.60 6.85 5.09
C VAL A 147 -0.81 7.51 3.72
N ILE A 148 -1.89 8.29 3.54
CA ILE A 148 -2.12 9.02 2.28
C ILE A 148 -1.00 10.03 2.02
N GLN A 149 -0.56 10.76 3.05
CA GLN A 149 0.56 11.70 2.94
C GLN A 149 1.88 10.98 2.63
N LEU A 150 2.12 9.81 3.24
CA LEU A 150 3.29 8.97 2.95
C LEU A 150 3.28 8.47 1.50
N LEU A 151 2.14 8.06 0.96
CA LEU A 151 2.01 7.70 -0.45
C LEU A 151 2.32 8.89 -1.38
N ARG A 152 1.88 10.11 -1.03
CA ARG A 152 2.24 11.33 -1.76
C ARG A 152 3.74 11.61 -1.71
N HIS A 153 4.33 11.47 -0.53
CA HIS A 153 5.79 11.62 -0.34
C HIS A 153 6.55 10.61 -1.22
N LEU A 154 6.13 9.35 -1.21
CA LEU A 154 6.75 8.34 -2.07
C LEU A 154 6.63 8.68 -3.56
N LEU A 155 5.50 9.19 -4.04
CA LEU A 155 5.33 9.58 -5.44
C LEU A 155 6.20 10.77 -5.87
N THR A 156 6.61 11.62 -4.94
CA THR A 156 7.46 12.80 -5.24
C THR A 156 8.95 12.49 -5.13
N ASN A 157 9.33 11.55 -4.27
CA ASN A 157 10.72 11.16 -4.05
C ASN A 157 11.08 9.97 -4.95
N HIS A 158 11.78 10.24 -6.05
CA HIS A 158 12.04 9.38 -7.22
C HIS A 158 12.85 8.09 -6.98
N GLN A 159 12.94 7.58 -5.77
CA GLN A 159 13.63 6.30 -5.47
C GLN A 159 12.67 5.12 -5.54
N HIS A 160 12.13 4.82 -6.72
CA HIS A 160 11.24 3.68 -6.89
C HIS A 160 11.94 2.55 -7.64
N SER A 161 11.84 1.34 -7.10
CA SER A 161 12.02 0.13 -7.89
C SER A 161 10.98 0.09 -9.02
N PRO A 162 11.29 -0.52 -10.17
CA PRO A 162 10.32 -0.64 -11.26
C PRO A 162 8.99 -1.20 -10.77
N GLY A 163 7.89 -0.52 -11.11
CA GLY A 163 6.56 -0.90 -10.64
C GLY A 163 5.50 0.17 -10.84
N MET A 164 4.33 -0.07 -10.24
CA MET A 164 3.20 0.84 -10.32
C MET A 164 3.53 2.24 -9.76
N MET A 165 4.21 2.32 -8.60
CA MET A 165 4.57 3.60 -7.98
C MET A 165 5.55 4.38 -8.87
N ALA A 166 6.58 3.71 -9.43
CA ALA A 166 7.50 4.32 -10.39
C ALA A 166 6.75 4.87 -11.62
N GLY A 167 5.81 4.10 -12.15
CA GLY A 167 5.01 4.53 -13.29
C GLY A 167 4.09 5.72 -12.99
N LEU A 168 3.52 5.78 -11.80
CA LEU A 168 2.70 6.92 -11.35
C LEU A 168 3.54 8.14 -11.02
N ALA A 169 4.78 7.98 -10.60
CA ALA A 169 5.73 9.07 -10.40
C ALA A 169 6.27 9.61 -11.73
N ASP A 170 6.39 8.78 -12.76
CA ASP A 170 6.87 9.20 -14.08
C ASP A 170 5.88 10.16 -14.76
N PRO A 171 6.28 11.42 -15.09
CA PRO A 171 5.38 12.44 -15.65
C PRO A 171 4.81 12.08 -17.01
N ARG A 172 5.47 11.19 -17.78
CA ARG A 172 5.00 10.73 -19.10
C ARG A 172 3.99 9.59 -18.97
N LEU A 173 4.20 8.66 -18.03
CA LEU A 173 3.37 7.46 -17.87
C LEU A 173 2.15 7.67 -16.97
N ALA A 174 2.22 8.59 -16.03
CA ALA A 174 1.21 8.79 -14.99
C ALA A 174 -0.22 8.92 -15.56
N ARG A 175 -0.38 9.66 -16.67
CA ARG A 175 -1.69 9.84 -17.32
C ARG A 175 -2.23 8.53 -17.89
N SER A 176 -1.39 7.73 -18.55
CA SER A 176 -1.81 6.45 -19.12
C SER A 176 -2.20 5.44 -18.04
N LEU A 177 -1.43 5.39 -16.94
CA LEU A 177 -1.73 4.55 -15.78
C LEU A 177 -3.03 4.96 -15.13
N SER A 178 -3.25 6.26 -14.87
CA SER A 178 -4.49 6.74 -14.29
C SER A 178 -5.70 6.39 -15.16
N LEU A 179 -5.61 6.52 -16.48
CA LEU A 179 -6.68 6.12 -17.41
C LEU A 179 -7.00 4.61 -17.32
N MET A 180 -5.99 3.76 -17.16
CA MET A 180 -6.20 2.33 -16.97
C MET A 180 -6.86 2.03 -15.61
N HIS A 181 -6.50 2.79 -14.57
CA HIS A 181 -7.08 2.66 -13.24
C HIS A 181 -8.53 3.14 -13.18
N ASP A 182 -8.83 4.29 -13.80
CA ASP A 182 -10.16 4.90 -13.82
C ASP A 182 -11.17 4.09 -14.63
N ALA A 183 -10.74 3.46 -15.72
CA ALA A 183 -11.60 2.71 -16.63
C ALA A 183 -11.01 1.33 -16.97
N PRO A 184 -10.88 0.41 -15.99
CA PRO A 184 -10.28 -0.91 -16.19
C PRO A 184 -11.08 -1.77 -17.18
N GLY A 185 -12.40 -1.60 -17.24
CA GLY A 185 -13.28 -2.32 -18.17
C GLY A 185 -13.11 -1.94 -19.63
N LYS A 186 -12.55 -0.76 -19.91
CA LYS A 186 -12.37 -0.30 -21.29
C LYS A 186 -11.30 -1.14 -22.02
N ALA A 187 -11.57 -1.45 -23.30
CA ALA A 187 -10.63 -2.13 -24.20
C ALA A 187 -9.50 -1.17 -24.67
N TRP A 188 -8.58 -0.85 -23.74
CA TRP A 188 -7.46 0.04 -24.03
C TRP A 188 -6.50 -0.57 -25.04
N THR A 189 -6.16 0.20 -26.08
CA THR A 189 -5.10 -0.14 -27.05
C THR A 189 -3.80 0.56 -26.67
N VAL A 190 -2.65 -0.01 -27.06
CA VAL A 190 -1.33 0.62 -26.89
C VAL A 190 -1.30 2.00 -27.57
N GLY A 191 -2.02 2.15 -28.72
CA GLY A 191 -2.13 3.42 -29.44
C GLY A 191 -2.84 4.51 -28.64
N GLN A 192 -3.94 4.19 -27.96
CA GLN A 192 -4.66 5.14 -27.10
C GLN A 192 -3.82 5.54 -25.87
N LEU A 193 -3.15 4.58 -25.24
CA LEU A 193 -2.30 4.82 -24.10
C LEU A 193 -1.05 5.63 -24.45
N SER A 194 -0.41 5.34 -25.59
CA SER A 194 0.75 6.09 -26.06
C SER A 194 0.38 7.52 -26.45
N SER A 195 -0.80 7.73 -27.05
CA SER A 195 -1.33 9.08 -27.33
C SER A 195 -1.57 9.86 -26.04
N ALA A 196 -2.10 9.23 -25.00
CA ALA A 196 -2.29 9.85 -23.69
C ALA A 196 -0.97 10.25 -23.01
N ALA A 197 0.10 9.52 -23.30
CA ALA A 197 1.47 9.79 -22.85
C ALA A 197 2.23 10.78 -23.75
N ASN A 198 1.64 11.25 -24.86
CA ASN A 198 2.31 12.04 -25.90
C ASN A 198 3.56 11.36 -26.46
N MET A 199 3.51 10.05 -26.68
CA MET A 199 4.63 9.22 -27.14
C MET A 199 4.26 8.42 -28.38
N SER A 200 5.27 8.01 -29.19
CA SER A 200 5.06 6.99 -30.20
C SER A 200 4.74 5.63 -29.54
N ARG A 201 4.05 4.73 -30.25
CA ARG A 201 3.71 3.40 -29.71
C ARG A 201 4.94 2.60 -29.26
N ALA A 202 6.01 2.62 -30.06
CA ALA A 202 7.26 1.91 -29.76
C ALA A 202 7.97 2.49 -28.53
N SER A 203 8.15 3.82 -28.50
CA SER A 203 8.79 4.51 -27.38
C SER A 203 7.98 4.37 -26.07
N PHE A 204 6.64 4.41 -26.16
CA PHE A 204 5.77 4.20 -25.02
C PHE A 204 5.90 2.79 -24.43
N ALA A 205 5.83 1.75 -25.29
CA ALA A 205 5.90 0.37 -24.84
C ALA A 205 7.24 0.05 -24.17
N GLU A 206 8.35 0.55 -24.75
CA GLU A 206 9.70 0.37 -24.20
C GLU A 206 9.85 1.12 -22.87
N HIS A 207 9.49 2.40 -22.83
CA HIS A 207 9.60 3.20 -21.62
C HIS A 207 8.70 2.66 -20.48
N PHE A 208 7.48 2.25 -20.82
CA PHE A 208 6.56 1.62 -19.87
C PHE A 208 7.18 0.37 -19.26
N ARG A 209 7.78 -0.50 -20.10
CA ARG A 209 8.43 -1.72 -19.64
C ARG A 209 9.64 -1.44 -18.74
N GLN A 210 10.44 -0.44 -19.06
CA GLN A 210 11.59 -0.02 -18.26
C GLN A 210 11.18 0.50 -16.88
N VAL A 211 10.14 1.35 -16.83
CA VAL A 211 9.71 2.01 -15.59
C VAL A 211 8.77 1.13 -14.75
N VAL A 212 7.85 0.41 -15.40
CA VAL A 212 6.83 -0.40 -14.69
C VAL A 212 7.23 -1.87 -14.57
N GLY A 213 8.23 -2.31 -15.31
CA GLY A 213 8.73 -3.70 -15.25
C GLY A 213 7.91 -4.71 -16.06
N GLN A 214 6.82 -4.29 -16.72
CA GLN A 214 5.95 -5.15 -17.54
C GLN A 214 5.34 -4.37 -18.71
N THR A 215 4.75 -5.08 -19.66
CA THR A 215 4.11 -4.41 -20.80
C THR A 215 2.81 -3.70 -20.36
N PRO A 216 2.34 -2.66 -21.09
CA PRO A 216 1.07 -1.98 -20.79
C PRO A 216 -0.14 -2.93 -20.75
N VAL A 217 -0.16 -3.94 -21.61
CA VAL A 217 -1.23 -4.93 -21.68
C VAL A 217 -1.18 -5.88 -20.47
N ASP A 218 0.00 -6.37 -20.09
CA ASP A 218 0.18 -7.24 -18.92
C ASP A 218 -0.14 -6.50 -17.63
N TYR A 219 0.21 -5.22 -17.57
CA TYR A 219 -0.13 -4.34 -16.45
C TYR A 219 -1.66 -4.21 -16.30
N LEU A 220 -2.38 -3.90 -17.37
CA LEU A 220 -3.84 -3.79 -17.34
C LEU A 220 -4.50 -5.11 -16.91
N VAL A 221 -3.98 -6.24 -17.40
CA VAL A 221 -4.45 -7.56 -16.96
C VAL A 221 -4.21 -7.76 -15.46
N SER A 222 -3.01 -7.42 -14.96
CA SER A 222 -2.69 -7.52 -13.52
C SER A 222 -3.62 -6.65 -12.69
N TRP A 223 -3.85 -5.41 -13.10
CA TRP A 223 -4.78 -4.47 -12.46
C TRP A 223 -6.21 -5.03 -12.39
N ARG A 224 -6.74 -5.51 -13.51
CA ARG A 224 -8.07 -6.15 -13.60
C ARG A 224 -8.20 -7.34 -12.65
N ILE A 225 -7.16 -8.16 -12.54
CA ILE A 225 -7.16 -9.33 -11.64
C ILE A 225 -7.13 -8.90 -10.18
N SER A 226 -6.36 -7.86 -9.80
CA SER A 226 -6.38 -7.32 -8.44
C SER A 226 -7.76 -6.76 -8.06
N LEU A 227 -8.43 -6.06 -8.97
CA LEU A 227 -9.82 -5.63 -8.77
C LEU A 227 -10.77 -6.82 -8.65
N ALA A 228 -10.62 -7.84 -9.49
CA ALA A 228 -11.43 -9.04 -9.42
C ALA A 228 -11.26 -9.77 -8.07
N GLN A 229 -10.05 -9.85 -7.54
CA GLN A 229 -9.77 -10.41 -6.21
C GLN A 229 -10.50 -9.64 -5.11
N LYS A 230 -10.48 -8.30 -5.15
CA LYS A 230 -11.24 -7.47 -4.21
C LYS A 230 -12.74 -7.74 -4.31
N ARG A 231 -13.30 -7.70 -5.52
CA ARG A 231 -14.73 -7.92 -5.76
C ARG A 231 -15.21 -9.31 -5.34
N LEU A 232 -14.37 -10.33 -5.50
CA LEU A 232 -14.66 -11.67 -5.00
C LEU A 232 -14.75 -11.69 -3.47
N ARG A 233 -13.86 -11.02 -2.73
CA ARG A 233 -13.95 -10.91 -1.26
C ARG A 233 -15.19 -10.15 -0.81
N GLU A 234 -15.64 -9.16 -1.59
CA GLU A 234 -16.91 -8.45 -1.38
C GLU A 234 -18.16 -9.34 -1.67
N GLY A 235 -17.95 -10.60 -2.07
CA GLY A 235 -19.03 -11.55 -2.35
C GLY A 235 -19.74 -11.35 -3.69
N LYS A 236 -19.18 -10.53 -4.60
CA LYS A 236 -19.80 -10.33 -5.93
C LYS A 236 -19.71 -11.58 -6.79
N SER A 237 -20.73 -11.78 -7.64
CA SER A 237 -20.72 -12.89 -8.60
C SER A 237 -19.65 -12.72 -9.68
N ILE A 238 -19.05 -13.83 -10.13
CA ILE A 238 -18.02 -13.79 -11.17
C ILE A 238 -18.52 -13.20 -12.50
N ALA A 239 -19.83 -13.30 -12.76
CA ALA A 239 -20.44 -12.72 -13.97
C ALA A 239 -20.40 -11.19 -13.90
N LEU A 240 -20.82 -10.61 -12.78
CA LEU A 240 -20.77 -9.16 -12.55
C LEU A 240 -19.32 -8.64 -12.57
N ILE A 241 -18.40 -9.37 -11.92
CA ILE A 241 -16.99 -9.01 -11.89
C ILE A 241 -16.40 -9.00 -13.31
N ALA A 242 -16.70 -10.01 -14.14
CA ALA A 242 -16.19 -10.08 -15.51
C ALA A 242 -16.60 -8.82 -16.32
N GLU A 243 -17.84 -8.40 -16.21
CA GLU A 243 -18.34 -7.17 -16.85
C GLU A 243 -17.62 -5.92 -16.32
N GLU A 244 -17.54 -5.74 -14.98
CA GLU A 244 -16.89 -4.59 -14.34
C GLU A 244 -15.42 -4.43 -14.76
N VAL A 245 -14.68 -5.54 -14.87
CA VAL A 245 -13.24 -5.50 -15.20
C VAL A 245 -12.94 -5.70 -16.68
N GLY A 246 -13.98 -5.73 -17.55
CA GLY A 246 -13.86 -5.70 -19.01
C GLY A 246 -13.46 -7.04 -19.66
N TYR A 247 -14.01 -8.14 -19.15
CA TYR A 247 -13.96 -9.43 -19.82
C TYR A 247 -15.34 -9.77 -20.43
N GLU A 248 -15.32 -10.30 -21.64
CA GLU A 248 -16.54 -10.65 -22.39
C GLU A 248 -17.38 -11.76 -21.73
N SER A 249 -16.77 -12.54 -20.85
CA SER A 249 -17.46 -13.65 -20.17
C SER A 249 -16.77 -14.04 -18.86
N PRO A 250 -17.52 -14.67 -17.92
CA PRO A 250 -16.94 -15.30 -16.71
C PRO A 250 -15.82 -16.27 -17.01
N SER A 251 -15.92 -17.02 -18.12
CA SER A 251 -14.90 -17.99 -18.53
C SER A 251 -13.61 -17.30 -19.00
N ALA A 252 -13.71 -16.14 -19.68
CA ALA A 252 -12.55 -15.36 -20.08
C ALA A 252 -11.82 -14.78 -18.85
N LEU A 253 -12.57 -14.23 -17.90
CA LEU A 253 -12.02 -13.80 -16.61
C LEU A 253 -11.35 -14.96 -15.87
N ALA A 254 -12.01 -16.12 -15.75
CA ALA A 254 -11.46 -17.26 -15.03
C ALA A 254 -10.12 -17.76 -15.64
N ARG A 255 -10.00 -17.77 -16.97
CA ARG A 255 -8.73 -18.11 -17.66
C ARG A 255 -7.62 -17.09 -17.35
N ALA A 256 -7.93 -15.78 -17.43
CA ALA A 256 -6.98 -14.72 -17.13
C ALA A 256 -6.55 -14.75 -15.65
N PHE A 257 -7.50 -14.96 -14.75
CA PHE A 257 -7.28 -15.07 -13.31
C PHE A 257 -6.34 -16.25 -13.00
N ARG A 258 -6.65 -17.46 -13.53
CA ARG A 258 -5.80 -18.63 -13.30
C ARG A 258 -4.39 -18.45 -13.87
N ARG A 259 -4.25 -17.81 -15.02
CA ARG A 259 -2.93 -17.50 -15.60
C ARG A 259 -2.08 -16.60 -14.71
N LYS A 260 -2.72 -15.65 -13.99
CA LYS A 260 -2.01 -14.68 -13.12
C LYS A 260 -1.81 -15.18 -11.70
N THR A 261 -2.73 -15.97 -11.15
CA THR A 261 -2.73 -16.38 -9.74
C THR A 261 -2.38 -17.87 -9.54
N GLY A 262 -2.32 -18.66 -10.62
CA GLY A 262 -2.10 -20.11 -10.58
C GLY A 262 -3.36 -20.92 -10.30
N VAL A 263 -4.43 -20.31 -9.76
CA VAL A 263 -5.67 -20.99 -9.35
C VAL A 263 -6.91 -20.33 -9.95
N SER A 264 -8.03 -21.06 -9.99
CA SER A 264 -9.30 -20.48 -10.42
C SER A 264 -9.86 -19.48 -9.37
N PRO A 265 -10.75 -18.54 -9.75
CA PRO A 265 -11.39 -17.65 -8.81
C PRO A 265 -12.09 -18.37 -7.65
N ARG A 266 -12.72 -19.51 -7.93
CA ARG A 266 -13.42 -20.34 -6.91
C ARG A 266 -12.43 -20.99 -5.94
N GLU A 267 -11.33 -21.55 -6.43
CA GLU A 267 -10.27 -22.12 -5.60
C GLU A 267 -9.61 -21.04 -4.75
N TRP A 268 -9.37 -19.88 -5.34
CA TRP A 268 -8.77 -18.74 -4.65
C TRP A 268 -9.62 -18.26 -3.46
N MET A 269 -10.95 -18.15 -3.65
CA MET A 269 -11.87 -17.81 -2.58
C MET A 269 -11.84 -18.87 -1.45
N ARG A 270 -11.88 -20.15 -1.80
CA ARG A 270 -11.83 -21.23 -0.81
C ARG A 270 -10.54 -21.21 0.01
N ASN A 271 -9.42 -20.96 -0.63
CA ASN A 271 -8.11 -20.90 0.05
C ASN A 271 -7.97 -19.63 0.92
N GLY A 272 -8.60 -18.52 0.56
CA GLY A 272 -8.63 -17.28 1.34
C GLY A 272 -9.57 -17.30 2.54
N THR A 273 -10.54 -18.24 2.58
CA THR A 273 -11.49 -18.40 3.71
C THR A 273 -10.91 -19.30 4.83
N LEU A 274 -9.76 -19.94 4.58
CA LEU A 274 -9.08 -20.86 5.52
C LEU A 274 -7.85 -20.24 6.22
N ARG A 275 -7.66 -18.92 6.09
CA ARG A 275 -6.55 -18.22 6.75
C ARG A 275 -7.04 -17.11 7.65
#